data_15a1d2187c8b23f5a4c73ef83f76a719
#
_entry.id   15a1d2187c8b23f5a4c73ef83f76a719
#
_cell.length_a   1.000
_cell.length_b   1.000
_cell.length_c   1.000
_cell.angle_alpha   90.00
_cell.angle_beta   90.00
_cell.angle_gamma   90.00
#
_symmetry.space_group_name_H-M   'P 1'
#
loop_
_entity.id
_entity.type
_entity.pdbx_description
1 polymer ?
#
loop_
_entity_poly.entity_id
_entity_poly.type
_entity_poly.pdbx_seq_one_letter_code
_entity_poly.pdbx_strand_id
1 'polypeptide(L)'
;MTDEEQNSLLNILSDEHTRNILQETMKEPMSADELSEACDISPQSVYRRTDPLTEHGLLDARMEYDADGHHYRTYTADPTQIVVEITAEDINVAISQQERMTDRFIEFVNHVRNQ
;
A
#
# COMPACT_ATOMS: atom_id res chain seq x y z
N MET A 1 11.24 -8.37 -7.99
CA MET A 1 10.58 -7.18 -8.56
C MET A 1 11.44 -6.66 -9.69
N THR A 2 10.84 -6.43 -10.85
CA THR A 2 11.56 -5.86 -12.01
C THR A 2 11.85 -4.38 -11.77
N ASP A 3 12.75 -3.80 -12.57
CA ASP A 3 13.03 -2.37 -12.49
C ASP A 3 11.78 -1.54 -12.73
N GLU A 4 10.95 -1.97 -13.68
CA GLU A 4 9.69 -1.30 -14.01
C GLU A 4 8.72 -1.35 -12.83
N GLU A 5 8.61 -2.50 -12.17
CA GLU A 5 7.76 -2.66 -10.99
C GLU A 5 8.26 -1.79 -9.83
N GLN A 6 9.56 -1.71 -9.63
CA GLN A 6 10.16 -0.88 -8.58
C GLN A 6 9.87 0.59 -8.83
N ASN A 7 10.03 1.04 -10.07
CA ASN A 7 9.73 2.42 -10.44
C ASN A 7 8.26 2.75 -10.25
N SER A 8 7.38 1.84 -10.62
CA SER A 8 5.94 1.99 -10.43
C SER A 8 5.60 2.14 -8.95
N LEU A 9 6.16 1.27 -8.11
CA LEU A 9 5.91 1.30 -6.67
C LEU A 9 6.38 2.62 -6.04
N LEU A 10 7.60 3.04 -6.35
CA LEU A 10 8.13 4.30 -5.84
C LEU A 10 7.30 5.49 -6.30
N ASN A 11 6.83 5.43 -7.54
CA ASN A 11 6.04 6.50 -8.12
C ASN A 11 4.68 6.64 -7.43
N ILE A 12 3.97 5.55 -7.20
CA ILE A 12 2.67 5.61 -6.53
C ILE A 12 2.80 6.07 -5.08
N LEU A 13 3.88 5.70 -4.40
CA LEU A 13 4.11 6.10 -3.01
C LEU A 13 4.53 7.57 -2.87
N SER A 14 4.96 8.20 -3.94
CA SER A 14 5.28 9.63 -3.91
C SER A 14 4.03 10.51 -3.84
N ASP A 15 2.87 9.94 -4.13
CA ASP A 15 1.60 10.66 -4.15
C ASP A 15 0.96 10.67 -2.75
N GLU A 16 0.67 11.87 -2.25
CA GLU A 16 0.08 12.05 -0.93
C GLU A 16 -1.27 11.34 -0.79
N HIS A 17 -2.12 11.44 -1.81
CA HIS A 17 -3.44 10.80 -1.76
C HIS A 17 -3.35 9.29 -1.68
N THR A 18 -2.37 8.70 -2.36
CA THR A 18 -2.10 7.26 -2.26
C THR A 18 -1.75 6.87 -0.83
N ARG A 19 -0.86 7.63 -0.21
CA ARG A 19 -0.47 7.36 1.18
C ARG A 19 -1.64 7.52 2.14
N ASN A 20 -2.50 8.52 1.91
CA ASN A 20 -3.70 8.71 2.72
C ASN A 20 -4.68 7.54 2.60
N ILE A 21 -4.87 7.01 1.39
CA ILE A 21 -5.72 5.84 1.16
C ILE A 21 -5.19 4.64 1.95
N LEU A 22 -3.88 4.42 1.91
CA LEU A 22 -3.27 3.32 2.67
C LEU A 22 -3.51 3.48 4.17
N GLN A 23 -3.32 4.67 4.69
CA GLN A 23 -3.52 4.91 6.12
C GLN A 23 -4.96 4.73 6.53
N GLU A 24 -5.91 5.22 5.75
CA GLU A 24 -7.33 5.08 6.07
C GLU A 24 -7.78 3.63 6.02
N THR A 25 -7.32 2.86 5.04
CA THR A 25 -7.69 1.44 4.90
C THR A 25 -7.02 0.55 5.94
N MET A 26 -5.97 1.01 6.58
CA MET A 26 -5.36 0.31 7.71
C MET A 26 -6.18 0.45 8.99
N LYS A 27 -6.93 1.54 9.12
CA LYS A 27 -7.77 1.77 10.29
C LYS A 27 -9.02 0.92 10.26
N GLU A 28 -9.68 0.84 9.11
CA GLU A 28 -10.90 0.04 8.92
C GLU A 28 -11.12 -0.21 7.43
N PRO A 29 -11.90 -1.24 7.08
CA PRO A 29 -12.28 -1.44 5.68
C PRO A 29 -13.08 -0.25 5.16
N MET A 30 -12.78 0.21 3.97
CA MET A 30 -13.45 1.37 3.37
C MET A 30 -13.78 1.12 1.91
N SER A 31 -14.97 1.56 1.50
CA SER A 31 -15.38 1.56 0.10
C SER A 31 -14.73 2.74 -0.63
N ALA A 32 -14.82 2.74 -1.97
CA ALA A 32 -14.31 3.85 -2.76
C ALA A 32 -15.02 5.16 -2.42
N ASP A 33 -16.32 5.11 -2.16
CA ASP A 33 -17.08 6.31 -1.79
C ASP A 33 -16.63 6.86 -0.43
N GLU A 34 -16.41 5.97 0.54
CA GLU A 34 -15.89 6.35 1.84
C GLU A 34 -14.49 6.95 1.74
N LEU A 35 -13.64 6.35 0.90
CA LEU A 35 -12.29 6.88 0.67
C LEU A 35 -12.33 8.23 -0.04
N SER A 36 -13.26 8.41 -0.97
CA SER A 36 -13.47 9.68 -1.65
C SER A 36 -13.76 10.80 -0.66
N GLU A 37 -14.62 10.53 0.31
CA GLU A 37 -14.95 11.50 1.35
C GLU A 37 -13.77 11.73 2.32
N ALA A 38 -13.18 10.65 2.79
CA ALA A 38 -12.10 10.72 3.79
C ALA A 38 -10.85 11.41 3.25
N CYS A 39 -10.55 11.22 1.98
CA CYS A 39 -9.34 11.77 1.36
C CYS A 39 -9.60 13.05 0.54
N ASP A 40 -10.87 13.48 0.44
CA ASP A 40 -11.28 14.67 -0.29
C ASP A 40 -10.82 14.63 -1.75
N ILE A 41 -11.09 13.52 -2.43
CA ILE A 41 -10.82 13.33 -3.85
C ILE A 41 -12.03 12.65 -4.49
N SER A 42 -12.12 12.71 -5.83
CA SER A 42 -13.24 12.08 -6.54
C SER A 42 -13.14 10.55 -6.49
N PRO A 43 -14.27 9.84 -6.66
CA PRO A 43 -14.23 8.38 -6.75
C PRO A 43 -13.33 7.86 -7.86
N GLN A 44 -13.29 8.54 -9.01
CA GLN A 44 -12.38 8.17 -10.10
C GLN A 44 -10.92 8.29 -9.67
N SER A 45 -10.59 9.34 -8.91
CA SER A 45 -9.25 9.50 -8.34
C SER A 45 -8.90 8.39 -7.37
N VAL A 46 -9.90 7.89 -6.60
CA VAL A 46 -9.70 6.74 -5.72
C VAL A 46 -9.35 5.50 -6.55
N TYR A 47 -10.16 5.17 -7.55
CA TYR A 47 -9.94 3.96 -8.37
C TYR A 47 -8.60 4.00 -9.10
N ARG A 48 -8.20 5.16 -9.58
CA ARG A 48 -6.91 5.31 -10.27
C ARG A 48 -5.74 4.93 -9.35
N ARG A 49 -5.92 5.07 -8.05
CA ARG A 49 -4.89 4.77 -7.05
C ARG A 49 -5.03 3.38 -6.44
N THR A 50 -6.26 2.93 -6.21
CA THR A 50 -6.46 1.59 -5.62
C THR A 50 -6.05 0.47 -6.55
N ASP A 51 -6.19 0.65 -7.88
CA ASP A 51 -5.81 -0.37 -8.84
C ASP A 51 -4.31 -0.71 -8.75
N PRO A 52 -3.39 0.24 -8.89
CA PRO A 52 -1.97 -0.10 -8.76
C PRO A 52 -1.59 -0.54 -7.34
N LEU A 53 -2.23 -0.02 -6.30
CA LEU A 53 -1.96 -0.48 -4.93
C LEU A 53 -2.33 -1.95 -4.77
N THR A 54 -3.45 -2.37 -5.34
CA THR A 54 -3.87 -3.77 -5.31
C THR A 54 -2.92 -4.64 -6.11
N GLU A 55 -2.47 -4.18 -7.27
CA GLU A 55 -1.51 -4.92 -8.10
C GLU A 55 -0.19 -5.15 -7.36
N HIS A 56 0.27 -4.18 -6.57
CA HIS A 56 1.49 -4.33 -5.77
C HIS A 56 1.27 -5.09 -4.46
N GLY A 57 0.04 -5.49 -4.18
CA GLY A 57 -0.25 -6.24 -2.96
C GLY A 57 -0.29 -5.38 -1.70
N LEU A 58 -0.42 -4.06 -1.84
CA LEU A 58 -0.49 -3.13 -0.71
C LEU A 58 -1.92 -2.91 -0.23
N LEU A 59 -2.90 -3.21 -1.06
CA LEU A 59 -4.31 -3.19 -0.73
C LEU A 59 -4.93 -4.54 -1.04
N ASP A 60 -5.85 -4.97 -0.18
CA ASP A 60 -6.73 -6.11 -0.44
C ASP A 60 -8.12 -5.58 -0.73
N ALA A 61 -8.74 -6.12 -1.78
CA ALA A 61 -10.11 -5.79 -2.15
C ALA A 61 -11.03 -6.95 -1.77
N ARG A 62 -12.15 -6.65 -1.13
CA ARG A 62 -13.16 -7.64 -0.77
C ARG A 62 -14.51 -7.20 -1.29
N MET A 63 -15.32 -8.17 -1.68
CA MET A 63 -16.70 -7.91 -2.05
C MET A 63 -17.57 -8.05 -0.81
N GLU A 64 -18.34 -7.00 -0.53
CA GLU A 64 -19.28 -6.96 0.59
C GLU A 64 -20.70 -6.94 0.04
N TYR A 65 -21.66 -7.30 0.90
CA TYR A 65 -23.08 -7.31 0.57
C TYR A 65 -23.81 -6.51 1.63
N ASP A 66 -24.67 -5.58 1.20
CA ASP A 66 -25.50 -4.84 2.15
C ASP A 66 -26.78 -5.63 2.47
N ALA A 67 -27.63 -5.06 3.32
CA ALA A 67 -28.88 -5.72 3.76
C ALA A 67 -29.85 -5.95 2.61
N ASP A 68 -29.75 -5.19 1.54
CA ASP A 68 -30.60 -5.29 0.35
C ASP A 68 -30.00 -6.22 -0.70
N GLY A 69 -28.84 -6.83 -0.42
CA GLY A 69 -28.17 -7.72 -1.35
C GLY A 69 -27.32 -7.03 -2.39
N HIS A 70 -27.15 -5.74 -2.29
CA HIS A 70 -26.26 -5.00 -3.20
C HIS A 70 -24.79 -5.32 -2.89
N HIS A 71 -24.02 -5.46 -3.96
CA HIS A 71 -22.58 -5.74 -3.84
C HIS A 71 -21.80 -4.41 -3.86
N TYR A 72 -20.80 -4.31 -2.98
CA TYR A 72 -19.87 -3.20 -3.05
C TYR A 72 -18.51 -3.69 -2.61
N ARG A 73 -17.47 -3.02 -3.11
CA ARG A 73 -16.10 -3.40 -2.82
C ARG A 73 -15.57 -2.56 -1.66
N THR A 74 -14.89 -3.22 -0.72
CA THR A 74 -14.14 -2.53 0.33
C THR A 74 -12.67 -2.86 0.19
N TYR A 75 -11.85 -1.96 0.70
CA TYR A 75 -10.40 -2.08 0.66
C TYR A 75 -9.86 -2.10 2.07
N THR A 76 -8.87 -2.95 2.30
CA THR A 76 -8.14 -3.04 3.56
C THR A 76 -6.65 -3.05 3.27
N ALA A 77 -5.87 -2.63 4.26
CA ALA A 77 -4.41 -2.70 4.18
C ALA A 77 -3.85 -3.07 5.54
N ASP A 78 -2.76 -3.82 5.53
CA ASP A 78 -2.02 -4.13 6.75
C ASP A 78 -0.78 -3.24 6.82
N PRO A 79 -0.31 -2.90 8.04
CA PRO A 79 0.94 -2.16 8.18
C PRO A 79 2.06 -2.85 7.40
N THR A 80 2.78 -2.05 6.63
CA THR A 80 3.74 -2.55 5.66
C THR A 80 5.01 -1.71 5.74
N GLN A 81 6.14 -2.39 5.64
CA GLN A 81 7.43 -1.73 5.55
C GLN A 81 7.96 -1.87 4.13
N ILE A 82 8.41 -0.75 3.56
CA ILE A 82 9.02 -0.76 2.24
C ILE A 82 10.46 -0.29 2.41
N VAL A 83 11.39 -1.14 1.99
CA VAL A 83 12.82 -0.89 2.15
C VAL A 83 13.42 -0.61 0.79
N VAL A 84 14.12 0.50 0.67
CA VAL A 84 14.85 0.86 -0.53
C VAL A 84 16.34 0.77 -0.18
N GLU A 85 17.05 -0.16 -0.83
CA GLU A 85 18.48 -0.30 -0.65
C GLU A 85 19.18 0.27 -1.87
N ILE A 86 20.10 1.19 -1.64
CA ILE A 86 20.85 1.86 -2.71
C ILE A 86 22.32 1.48 -2.56
N THR A 87 22.87 0.84 -3.58
CA THR A 87 24.27 0.47 -3.61
C THR A 87 24.95 1.09 -4.84
N ALA A 88 26.26 0.94 -4.94
CA ALA A 88 27.00 1.44 -6.11
C ALA A 88 26.57 0.74 -7.40
N GLU A 89 26.02 -0.47 -7.31
CA GLU A 89 25.67 -1.27 -8.49
C GLU A 89 24.18 -1.17 -8.85
N ASP A 90 23.28 -1.00 -7.84
CA ASP A 90 21.86 -1.02 -8.13
C ASP A 90 21.02 -0.39 -7.01
N ILE A 91 19.71 -0.32 -7.27
CA ILE A 91 18.71 0.09 -6.29
C ILE A 91 17.68 -1.03 -6.22
N ASN A 92 17.42 -1.53 -5.02
CA ASN A 92 16.46 -2.62 -4.80
C ASN A 92 15.36 -2.17 -3.84
N VAL A 93 14.12 -2.56 -4.15
CA VAL A 93 12.96 -2.26 -3.32
C VAL A 93 12.34 -3.56 -2.84
N ALA A 94 12.07 -3.65 -1.55
CA ALA A 94 11.45 -4.84 -0.96
C ALA A 94 10.27 -4.43 -0.10
N ILE A 95 9.21 -5.24 -0.14
CA ILE A 95 7.99 -5.05 0.64
C ILE A 95 7.95 -6.13 1.72
N SER A 96 7.62 -5.73 2.96
CA SER A 96 7.54 -6.63 4.09
C SER A 96 6.22 -6.42 4.82
N GLN A 97 5.48 -7.50 5.05
CA GLN A 97 4.20 -7.45 5.76
C GLN A 97 4.42 -7.38 7.27
N GLN A 98 3.40 -6.89 7.98
CA GLN A 98 3.48 -6.66 9.42
C GLN A 98 3.87 -7.88 10.23
N GLU A 99 3.40 -9.07 9.86
CA GLU A 99 3.66 -10.29 10.62
C GLU A 99 5.14 -10.55 10.86
N ARG A 100 5.98 -10.03 9.97
CA ARG A 100 7.43 -10.17 10.05
C ARG A 100 8.14 -8.83 10.19
N MET A 101 7.37 -7.75 10.28
CA MET A 101 7.95 -6.41 10.24
C MET A 101 8.94 -6.17 11.37
N THR A 102 8.60 -6.61 12.59
CA THR A 102 9.48 -6.42 13.75
C THR A 102 10.82 -7.09 13.55
N ASP A 103 10.81 -8.38 13.15
CA ASP A 103 12.03 -9.14 12.91
C ASP A 103 12.84 -8.56 11.76
N ARG A 104 12.16 -8.21 10.67
CA ARG A 104 12.83 -7.62 9.52
C ARG A 104 13.36 -6.23 9.81
N PHE A 105 12.65 -5.46 10.62
CA PHE A 105 13.12 -4.14 11.05
C PHE A 105 14.39 -4.28 11.88
N ILE A 106 14.42 -5.22 12.81
CA ILE A 106 15.60 -5.50 13.63
C ILE A 106 16.78 -5.94 12.74
N GLU A 107 16.53 -6.85 11.80
CA GLU A 107 17.55 -7.30 10.87
C GLU A 107 18.11 -6.14 10.04
N PHE A 108 17.22 -5.28 9.55
CA PHE A 108 17.61 -4.11 8.77
C PHE A 108 18.47 -3.15 9.58
N VAL A 109 18.04 -2.84 10.80
CA VAL A 109 18.79 -1.95 11.69
C VAL A 109 20.17 -2.54 12.02
N ASN A 110 20.21 -3.84 12.32
CA ASN A 110 21.48 -4.52 12.61
C ASN A 110 22.40 -4.52 11.41
N HIS A 111 21.85 -4.74 10.20
CA HIS A 111 22.62 -4.71 8.97
C HIS A 111 23.27 -3.33 8.76
N VAL A 112 22.49 -2.27 8.94
CA VAL A 112 22.97 -0.89 8.79
C VAL A 112 24.06 -0.58 9.83
N ARG A 113 23.86 -1.04 11.07
CA ARG A 113 24.84 -0.81 12.15
C ARG A 113 26.18 -1.50 11.90
N ASN A 114 26.14 -2.66 11.27
CA ASN A 114 27.32 -3.50 11.10
C ASN A 114 28.10 -3.17 9.82
N GLN A 115 27.66 -2.17 9.10
CA GLN A 115 28.40 -1.62 7.97
C GLN A 115 29.30 -0.48 8.44
#